data_fe5848720a478859eb2d18bf76d26d85
#
_entry.id   fe5848720a478859eb2d18bf76d26d85
#
_cell.length_a   1.000
_cell.length_b   1.000
_cell.length_c   1.000
_cell.angle_alpha   90.00
_cell.angle_beta   90.00
_cell.angle_gamma   90.00
#
_symmetry.space_group_name_H-M   'P 1'
#
loop_
_entity.id
_entity.type
_entity.pdbx_description
1 polymer ?
#
loop_
_entity_poly.entity_id
_entity_poly.type
_entity_poly.pdbx_seq_one_letter_code
_entity_poly.pdbx_strand_id
1 'polypeptide(L)'
;MDLGPLKKDIVFPAKLRDFDLYFCSTWGLFSPRSIDEGTHLLIDQLEINEGDTCLDIGCGYGAVGIVMARLSGTGSVYMVDKDFVAVKYSEVNVKQNRVTNCEVIMSNAFSHVPKLRFDVIASNLPANVGKELLKIILVESKGHLKPSGKLYVVTEVLKVKN
;
A
#
# COMPACT_ATOMS: atom_id res chain seq x y z
N MET A 1 -31.54 7.79 12.66
CA MET A 1 -30.15 7.99 13.12
C MET A 1 -29.39 8.61 11.97
N ASP A 2 -29.06 9.89 12.09
CA ASP A 2 -28.32 10.60 11.03
C ASP A 2 -26.84 10.19 11.06
N LEU A 3 -26.40 9.44 10.06
CA LEU A 3 -25.01 8.99 9.90
C LEU A 3 -24.14 10.02 9.15
N GLY A 4 -24.69 11.22 8.89
CA GLY A 4 -24.01 12.28 8.15
C GLY A 4 -22.62 12.66 8.67
N PRO A 5 -22.38 12.77 9.99
CA PRO A 5 -21.05 13.10 10.52
C PRO A 5 -20.00 11.99 10.38
N LEU A 6 -20.44 10.72 10.27
CA LEU A 6 -19.56 9.56 10.18
C LEU A 6 -19.03 9.29 8.75
N LYS A 7 -19.54 10.02 7.77
CA LYS A 7 -19.18 9.88 6.35
C LYS A 7 -18.32 11.02 5.81
N LYS A 8 -17.82 11.91 6.67
CA LYS A 8 -16.93 12.97 6.22
C LYS A 8 -15.56 12.39 5.87
N ASP A 9 -15.15 12.61 4.62
CA ASP A 9 -13.79 12.34 4.19
C ASP A 9 -12.79 13.13 5.05
N ILE A 10 -11.69 12.47 5.38
CA ILE A 10 -10.55 13.07 6.06
C ILE A 10 -9.52 13.35 4.99
N VAL A 11 -9.09 14.61 4.86
CA VAL A 11 -8.07 15.01 3.90
C VAL A 11 -6.87 15.55 4.65
N PHE A 12 -5.68 15.09 4.29
CA PHE A 12 -4.44 15.56 4.91
C PHE A 12 -3.27 15.57 3.93
N PRO A 13 -2.33 16.53 4.07
CA PRO A 13 -1.09 16.54 3.31
C PRO A 13 -0.08 15.58 3.92
N ALA A 14 0.81 15.06 3.10
CA ALA A 14 1.95 14.29 3.56
C ALA A 14 3.15 14.48 2.62
N LYS A 15 4.32 14.68 3.18
CA LYS A 15 5.58 14.63 2.45
C LYS A 15 6.19 13.26 2.61
N LEU A 16 6.22 12.48 1.54
CA LEU A 16 6.80 11.14 1.50
C LEU A 16 7.95 11.14 0.49
N ARG A 17 9.15 10.84 0.95
CA ARG A 17 10.37 11.14 0.17
C ARG A 17 10.39 12.62 -0.21
N ASP A 18 10.63 12.94 -1.45
CA ASP A 18 10.63 14.30 -2.00
C ASP A 18 9.27 14.70 -2.62
N PHE A 19 8.22 13.91 -2.38
CA PHE A 19 6.90 14.12 -2.96
C PHE A 19 5.95 14.79 -1.97
N ASP A 20 5.38 15.92 -2.37
CA ASP A 20 4.26 16.55 -1.66
C ASP A 20 2.95 15.94 -2.17
N LEU A 21 2.27 15.22 -1.30
CA LEU A 21 1.08 14.44 -1.61
C LEU A 21 -0.11 14.86 -0.75
N TYR A 22 -1.31 14.57 -1.22
CA TYR A 22 -2.55 14.74 -0.48
C TYR A 22 -3.31 13.43 -0.45
N PHE A 23 -3.81 13.06 0.73
CA PHE A 23 -4.57 11.85 0.90
C PHE A 23 -5.98 12.14 1.39
N CYS A 24 -6.94 11.47 0.77
CA CYS A 24 -8.31 11.36 1.21
C CYS A 24 -8.48 10.00 1.88
N SER A 25 -9.08 9.98 3.06
CA SER A 25 -9.29 8.79 3.88
C SER A 25 -10.63 8.88 4.59
N THR A 26 -10.99 7.86 5.36
CA THR A 26 -12.19 7.85 6.18
C THR A 26 -11.97 7.03 7.45
N TRP A 27 -12.84 7.21 8.43
CA TRP A 27 -12.87 6.39 9.64
C TRP A 27 -13.06 4.91 9.28
N GLY A 28 -12.33 4.05 9.97
CA GLY A 28 -12.32 2.61 9.72
C GLY A 28 -11.16 2.14 8.84
N LEU A 29 -10.51 3.01 8.08
CA LEU A 29 -9.24 2.72 7.45
C LEU A 29 -8.09 2.82 8.46
N PHE A 30 -7.02 2.07 8.21
CA PHE A 30 -5.83 2.13 9.06
C PHE A 30 -5.16 3.51 8.95
N SER A 31 -4.81 4.09 10.11
CA SER A 31 -4.19 5.42 10.23
C SER A 31 -4.87 6.51 9.37
N PRO A 32 -6.16 6.82 9.60
CA PRO A 32 -6.94 7.62 8.66
C PRO A 32 -6.61 9.12 8.67
N ARG A 33 -5.85 9.61 9.64
CA ARG A 33 -5.54 11.04 9.81
C ARG A 33 -4.11 11.42 9.41
N SER A 34 -3.24 10.46 9.34
CA SER A 34 -1.81 10.68 9.06
C SER A 34 -1.16 9.39 8.59
N ILE A 35 -0.03 9.52 7.94
CA ILE A 35 0.80 8.36 7.59
C ILE A 35 1.41 7.79 8.87
N ASP A 36 1.25 6.49 9.08
CA ASP A 36 1.80 5.79 10.24
C ASP A 36 3.32 5.56 10.12
N GLU A 37 3.96 5.30 11.26
CA GLU A 37 5.41 5.11 11.32
C GLU A 37 5.88 3.92 10.48
N GLY A 38 5.11 2.83 10.44
CA GLY A 38 5.44 1.65 9.62
C GLY A 38 5.45 1.97 8.14
N THR A 39 4.47 2.73 7.67
CA THR A 39 4.41 3.21 6.28
C THR A 39 5.59 4.14 5.95
N HIS A 40 5.93 5.08 6.83
CA HIS A 40 7.11 5.92 6.65
C HIS A 40 8.39 5.10 6.55
N LEU A 41 8.60 4.16 7.48
CA LEU A 41 9.76 3.29 7.48
C LEU A 41 9.84 2.46 6.18
N LEU A 42 8.73 1.87 5.76
CA LEU A 42 8.66 1.09 4.53
C LEU A 42 9.04 1.93 3.32
N ILE A 43 8.42 3.09 3.16
CA ILE A 43 8.68 4.01 2.06
C ILE A 43 10.14 4.45 2.02
N ASP A 44 10.74 4.76 3.17
CA ASP A 44 12.14 5.19 3.25
C ASP A 44 13.14 4.10 2.85
N GLN A 45 12.77 2.83 3.00
CA GLN A 45 13.62 1.69 2.65
C GLN A 45 13.44 1.20 1.22
N LEU A 46 12.38 1.61 0.51
CA LEU A 46 12.13 1.15 -0.85
C LEU A 46 13.25 1.56 -1.81
N GLU A 47 13.81 0.59 -2.50
CA GLU A 47 14.71 0.79 -3.64
C GLU A 47 13.97 0.43 -4.92
N ILE A 48 13.56 1.44 -5.67
CA ILE A 48 12.79 1.30 -6.90
C ILE A 48 13.52 2.06 -8.01
N ASN A 49 13.71 1.40 -9.13
CA ASN A 49 14.33 1.97 -10.32
C ASN A 49 13.27 2.43 -11.33
N GLU A 50 13.66 3.33 -12.19
CA GLU A 50 12.86 3.73 -13.35
C GLU A 50 12.47 2.50 -14.17
N GLY A 51 11.17 2.35 -14.45
CA GLY A 51 10.64 1.24 -15.22
C GLY A 51 10.29 -0.02 -14.43
N ASP A 52 10.53 -0.06 -13.11
CA ASP A 52 10.19 -1.22 -12.28
C ASP A 52 8.69 -1.48 -12.26
N THR A 53 8.33 -2.76 -12.24
CA THR A 53 6.96 -3.24 -12.01
C THR A 53 6.80 -3.60 -10.53
N CYS A 54 5.87 -2.94 -9.85
CA CYS A 54 5.73 -3.02 -8.39
C CYS A 54 4.33 -3.48 -7.96
N LEU A 55 4.27 -4.08 -6.78
CA LEU A 55 3.03 -4.52 -6.14
C LEU A 55 2.99 -4.04 -4.69
N ASP A 56 1.90 -3.36 -4.32
CA ASP A 56 1.57 -2.96 -2.95
C ASP A 56 0.41 -3.82 -2.44
N ILE A 57 0.69 -4.70 -1.47
CA ILE A 57 -0.30 -5.62 -0.89
C ILE A 57 -0.86 -5.06 0.41
N GLY A 58 -2.18 -4.98 0.49
CA GLY A 58 -2.85 -4.34 1.60
C GLY A 58 -2.68 -2.82 1.53
N CYS A 59 -2.98 -2.23 0.37
CA CYS A 59 -2.61 -0.86 0.03
C CYS A 59 -3.31 0.22 0.89
N GLY A 60 -4.39 -0.11 1.60
CA GLY A 60 -5.15 0.88 2.35
C GLY A 60 -5.65 2.00 1.45
N TYR A 61 -5.42 3.26 1.82
CA TYR A 61 -5.76 4.39 0.97
C TYR A 61 -4.67 4.78 -0.04
N GLY A 62 -3.61 3.97 -0.18
CA GLY A 62 -2.71 4.02 -1.31
C GLY A 62 -1.37 4.71 -1.12
N ALA A 63 -0.94 5.02 0.10
CA ALA A 63 0.28 5.80 0.36
C ALA A 63 1.54 5.14 -0.24
N VAL A 64 1.78 3.86 0.04
CA VAL A 64 2.96 3.12 -0.46
C VAL A 64 2.93 3.01 -1.98
N GLY A 65 1.82 2.53 -2.54
CA GLY A 65 1.69 2.34 -3.99
C GLY A 65 1.84 3.63 -4.79
N ILE A 66 1.33 4.76 -4.31
CA ILE A 66 1.49 6.06 -4.96
C ILE A 66 2.96 6.50 -4.98
N VAL A 67 3.68 6.32 -3.87
CA VAL A 67 5.13 6.60 -3.85
C VAL A 67 5.90 5.66 -4.78
N MET A 68 5.56 4.36 -4.78
CA MET A 68 6.14 3.40 -5.73
C MET A 68 5.95 3.86 -7.17
N ALA A 69 4.77 4.36 -7.53
CA ALA A 69 4.47 4.85 -8.86
C ALA A 69 5.30 6.08 -9.24
N ARG A 70 5.48 7.01 -8.30
CA ARG A 70 6.35 8.16 -8.50
C ARG A 70 7.80 7.77 -8.72
N LEU A 71 8.28 6.78 -7.96
CA LEU A 71 9.66 6.30 -8.05
C LEU A 71 9.92 5.48 -9.33
N SER A 72 8.96 4.64 -9.74
CA SER A 72 9.11 3.79 -10.92
C SER A 72 8.92 4.53 -12.25
N GLY A 73 8.33 5.72 -12.23
CA GLY A 73 8.18 6.60 -13.40
C GLY A 73 7.47 5.94 -14.58
N THR A 74 8.21 5.38 -15.52
CA THR A 74 7.66 4.67 -16.70
C THR A 74 7.22 3.23 -16.40
N GLY A 75 7.47 2.73 -15.18
CA GLY A 75 7.03 1.42 -14.73
C GLY A 75 5.53 1.36 -14.43
N SER A 76 5.09 0.24 -13.91
CA SER A 76 3.70 -0.01 -13.55
C SER A 76 3.58 -0.45 -12.10
N VAL A 77 2.58 0.07 -11.39
CA VAL A 77 2.28 -0.29 -10.00
C VAL A 77 0.88 -0.86 -9.88
N TYR A 78 0.79 -1.99 -9.21
CA TYR A 78 -0.47 -2.62 -8.84
C TYR A 78 -0.67 -2.49 -7.34
N MET A 79 -1.83 -2.02 -6.95
CA MET A 79 -2.21 -1.79 -5.57
C MET A 79 -3.41 -2.67 -5.26
N VAL A 80 -3.30 -3.56 -4.27
CA VAL A 80 -4.37 -4.49 -3.94
C VAL A 80 -4.78 -4.40 -2.48
N ASP A 81 -6.07 -4.52 -2.23
CA ASP A 81 -6.65 -4.63 -0.90
C ASP A 81 -7.91 -5.48 -0.95
N LYS A 82 -8.22 -6.16 0.13
CA LYS A 82 -9.47 -6.94 0.28
C LYS A 82 -10.66 -6.07 0.67
N ASP A 83 -10.41 -4.89 1.22
CA ASP A 83 -11.43 -3.95 1.68
C ASP A 83 -11.87 -3.05 0.51
N PHE A 84 -13.14 -3.12 0.18
CA PHE A 84 -13.73 -2.27 -0.85
C PHE A 84 -13.56 -0.78 -0.58
N VAL A 85 -13.62 -0.36 0.68
CA VAL A 85 -13.45 1.05 1.08
C VAL A 85 -12.01 1.49 0.82
N ALA A 86 -11.02 0.65 1.16
CA ALA A 86 -9.61 0.92 0.88
C ALA A 86 -9.36 1.06 -0.63
N VAL A 87 -9.87 0.15 -1.45
CA VAL A 87 -9.77 0.21 -2.91
C VAL A 87 -10.32 1.53 -3.45
N LYS A 88 -11.52 1.91 -3.00
CA LYS A 88 -12.17 3.16 -3.42
C LYS A 88 -11.33 4.40 -3.08
N TYR A 89 -10.81 4.49 -1.86
CA TYR A 89 -9.97 5.63 -1.46
C TYR A 89 -8.61 5.62 -2.15
N SER A 90 -8.03 4.46 -2.41
CA SER A 90 -6.82 4.35 -3.25
C SER A 90 -7.04 4.91 -4.65
N GLU A 91 -8.15 4.57 -5.30
CA GLU A 91 -8.51 5.11 -6.62
C GLU A 91 -8.66 6.65 -6.60
N VAL A 92 -9.32 7.19 -5.57
CA VAL A 92 -9.43 8.63 -5.36
C VAL A 92 -8.06 9.27 -5.23
N ASN A 93 -7.18 8.70 -4.41
CA ASN A 93 -5.86 9.25 -4.13
C ASN A 93 -4.90 9.15 -5.32
N VAL A 94 -4.99 8.09 -6.11
CA VAL A 94 -4.26 7.97 -7.38
C VAL A 94 -4.60 9.13 -8.30
N LYS A 95 -5.88 9.43 -8.49
CA LYS A 95 -6.35 10.55 -9.31
C LYS A 95 -5.94 11.90 -8.73
N GLN A 96 -6.15 12.10 -7.44
CA GLN A 96 -5.85 13.36 -6.75
C GLN A 96 -4.36 13.72 -6.85
N ASN A 97 -3.49 12.74 -6.74
CA ASN A 97 -2.05 12.93 -6.86
C ASN A 97 -1.54 12.83 -8.31
N ARG A 98 -2.43 12.78 -9.30
CA ARG A 98 -2.11 12.76 -10.74
C ARG A 98 -1.16 11.62 -11.13
N VAL A 99 -1.34 10.46 -10.50
CA VAL A 99 -0.59 9.25 -10.82
C VAL A 99 -1.31 8.52 -11.94
N THR A 100 -0.59 8.14 -13.00
CA THR A 100 -1.16 7.54 -14.21
C THR A 100 -0.71 6.12 -14.47
N ASN A 101 0.26 5.62 -13.69
CA ASN A 101 0.87 4.31 -13.83
C ASN A 101 0.50 3.34 -12.69
N CYS A 102 -0.62 3.56 -12.04
CA CYS A 102 -1.18 2.68 -11.02
C CYS A 102 -2.47 2.03 -11.48
N GLU A 103 -2.66 0.77 -11.11
CA GLU A 103 -3.93 0.06 -11.16
C GLU A 103 -4.30 -0.42 -9.75
N VAL A 104 -5.53 -0.13 -9.32
CA VAL A 104 -6.06 -0.55 -8.01
C VAL A 104 -7.03 -1.70 -8.20
N ILE A 105 -6.80 -2.81 -7.49
CA ILE A 105 -7.54 -4.06 -7.66
C ILE A 105 -8.02 -4.57 -6.31
N MET A 106 -9.28 -4.99 -6.23
CA MET A 106 -9.78 -5.69 -5.06
C MET A 106 -9.27 -7.14 -5.06
N SER A 107 -8.51 -7.50 -4.05
CA SER A 107 -7.86 -8.80 -3.95
C SER A 107 -7.61 -9.19 -2.50
N ASN A 108 -7.89 -10.44 -2.16
CA ASN A 108 -7.43 -11.03 -0.91
C ASN A 108 -6.00 -11.53 -1.11
N ALA A 109 -5.01 -10.76 -0.62
CA ALA A 109 -3.59 -10.98 -0.89
C ALA A 109 -3.35 -11.20 -2.40
N PHE A 110 -2.82 -12.31 -2.84
CA PHE A 110 -2.47 -12.58 -4.24
C PHE A 110 -3.62 -13.12 -5.09
N SER A 111 -4.83 -13.30 -4.56
CA SER A 111 -5.90 -14.03 -5.25
C SER A 111 -6.32 -13.43 -6.60
N HIS A 112 -6.21 -12.11 -6.77
CA HIS A 112 -6.54 -11.39 -8.01
C HIS A 112 -5.39 -10.55 -8.55
N VAL A 113 -4.18 -10.79 -8.05
CA VAL A 113 -2.98 -10.13 -8.57
C VAL A 113 -2.73 -10.60 -10.01
N PRO A 114 -2.42 -9.68 -10.96
CA PRO A 114 -2.10 -10.07 -12.32
C PRO A 114 -0.98 -11.10 -12.39
N LYS A 115 -1.05 -11.99 -13.37
CA LYS A 115 -0.02 -13.04 -13.61
C LYS A 115 1.25 -12.41 -14.20
N LEU A 116 1.88 -11.56 -13.42
CA LEU A 116 3.12 -10.87 -13.74
C LEU A 116 4.18 -11.23 -12.70
N ARG A 117 5.44 -10.97 -13.05
CA ARG A 117 6.51 -10.96 -12.09
C ARG A 117 6.92 -9.52 -11.77
N PHE A 118 7.14 -9.27 -10.49
CA PHE A 118 7.40 -7.94 -9.95
C PHE A 118 8.87 -7.74 -9.61
N ASP A 119 9.36 -6.54 -9.84
CA ASP A 119 10.68 -6.10 -9.37
C ASP A 119 10.66 -5.84 -7.87
N VAL A 120 9.56 -5.26 -7.38
CA VAL A 120 9.35 -4.93 -5.97
C VAL A 120 7.95 -5.32 -5.53
N ILE A 121 7.88 -6.02 -4.41
CA ILE A 121 6.62 -6.26 -3.68
C ILE A 121 6.77 -5.62 -2.30
N ALA A 122 5.79 -4.84 -1.88
CA ALA A 122 5.77 -4.21 -0.57
C ALA A 122 4.46 -4.49 0.16
N SER A 123 4.52 -4.59 1.48
CA SER A 123 3.34 -4.70 2.34
C SER A 123 3.61 -4.13 3.73
N ASN A 124 2.74 -3.25 4.19
CA ASN A 124 2.68 -2.83 5.58
C ASN A 124 1.54 -3.60 6.26
N LEU A 125 1.90 -4.51 7.17
CA LEU A 125 0.96 -5.36 7.88
C LEU A 125 0.67 -4.79 9.27
N PRO A 126 -0.59 -4.43 9.58
CA PRO A 126 -0.97 -4.05 10.92
C PRO A 126 -0.70 -5.18 11.93
N ALA A 127 -0.37 -4.82 13.18
CA ALA A 127 0.00 -5.77 14.24
C ALA A 127 -1.03 -6.88 14.52
N ASN A 128 -2.30 -6.61 14.23
CA ASN A 128 -3.41 -7.52 14.51
C ASN A 128 -3.75 -8.48 13.35
N VAL A 129 -3.00 -8.46 12.27
CA VAL A 129 -3.33 -9.25 11.05
C VAL A 129 -2.97 -10.73 11.18
N GLY A 130 -2.25 -11.11 12.22
CA GLY A 130 -1.92 -12.51 12.48
C GLY A 130 -0.76 -13.07 11.64
N LYS A 131 -0.17 -14.13 12.17
CA LYS A 131 1.00 -14.79 11.57
C LYS A 131 0.69 -15.45 10.23
N GLU A 132 -0.57 -15.85 10.01
CA GLU A 132 -0.97 -16.57 8.79
C GLU A 132 -0.87 -15.69 7.54
N LEU A 133 -1.34 -14.43 7.60
CA LEU A 133 -1.21 -13.53 6.46
C LEU A 133 0.25 -13.17 6.17
N LEU A 134 1.05 -12.94 7.20
CA LEU A 134 2.49 -12.73 7.04
C LEU A 134 3.15 -13.93 6.34
N LYS A 135 2.79 -15.14 6.77
CA LYS A 135 3.29 -16.37 6.15
C LYS A 135 2.88 -16.47 4.67
N ILE A 136 1.62 -16.20 4.35
CA ILE A 136 1.13 -16.20 2.97
C ILE A 136 1.93 -15.20 2.12
N ILE A 137 2.13 -13.98 2.61
CA ILE A 137 2.89 -12.96 1.88
C ILE A 137 4.34 -13.40 1.66
N LEU A 138 5.01 -13.91 2.69
CA LEU A 138 6.40 -14.36 2.58
C LEU A 138 6.56 -15.55 1.62
N VAL A 139 5.63 -16.49 1.62
CA VAL A 139 5.71 -17.70 0.80
C VAL A 139 5.29 -17.41 -0.64
N GLU A 140 4.13 -16.76 -0.85
CA GLU A 140 3.59 -16.54 -2.18
C GLU A 140 4.34 -15.48 -2.97
N SER A 141 4.92 -14.47 -2.31
CA SER A 141 5.74 -13.45 -2.98
C SER A 141 6.87 -14.05 -3.80
N LYS A 142 7.46 -15.14 -3.34
CA LYS A 142 8.53 -15.84 -4.07
C LYS A 142 8.11 -16.23 -5.50
N GLY A 143 6.86 -16.67 -5.67
CA GLY A 143 6.32 -17.03 -6.98
C GLY A 143 5.97 -15.83 -7.86
N HIS A 144 5.86 -14.64 -7.29
CA HIS A 144 5.50 -13.40 -7.98
C HIS A 144 6.67 -12.44 -8.20
N LEU A 145 7.83 -12.71 -7.63
CA LEU A 145 9.03 -11.90 -7.83
C LEU A 145 9.83 -12.32 -9.06
N LYS A 146 10.42 -11.35 -9.75
CA LYS A 146 11.51 -11.59 -10.70
C LYS A 146 12.71 -12.20 -9.97
N PRO A 147 13.69 -12.84 -10.67
CA PRO A 147 14.86 -13.44 -10.03
C PRO A 147 15.66 -12.49 -9.14
N SER A 148 15.74 -11.21 -9.49
CA SER A 148 16.40 -10.16 -8.71
C SER A 148 15.42 -9.28 -7.93
N GLY A 149 14.15 -9.66 -7.88
CA GLY A 149 13.09 -8.89 -7.22
C GLY A 149 13.24 -8.88 -5.71
N LYS A 150 12.72 -7.82 -5.08
CA LYS A 150 12.81 -7.58 -3.64
C LYS A 150 11.43 -7.55 -3.00
N LEU A 151 11.33 -8.13 -1.81
CA LEU A 151 10.17 -8.07 -0.94
C LEU A 151 10.48 -7.18 0.28
N TYR A 152 9.63 -6.18 0.49
CA TYR A 152 9.66 -5.32 1.68
C TYR A 152 8.41 -5.54 2.52
N VAL A 153 8.57 -5.94 3.76
CA VAL A 153 7.46 -6.13 4.69
C VAL A 153 7.76 -5.40 5.99
N VAL A 154 6.83 -4.58 6.43
CA VAL A 154 6.83 -3.99 7.76
C VAL A 154 5.68 -4.58 8.55
N THR A 155 5.96 -4.99 9.78
CA THR A 155 4.96 -5.44 10.74
C THR A 155 5.33 -4.94 12.12
N GLU A 156 4.33 -4.58 12.93
CA GLU A 156 4.56 -4.25 14.32
C GLU A 156 4.85 -5.52 15.12
N VAL A 157 5.97 -5.51 15.83
CA VAL A 157 6.24 -6.52 16.85
C VAL A 157 5.58 -6.05 18.15
N LEU A 158 4.56 -6.76 18.59
CA LEU A 158 3.99 -6.54 19.91
C LEU A 158 5.10 -6.80 20.96
N LYS A 159 5.58 -5.74 21.60
CA LYS A 159 6.43 -5.89 22.79
C LYS A 159 5.55 -6.47 23.89
N VAL A 160 5.73 -7.75 24.16
CA VAL A 160 5.21 -8.36 25.38
C VAL A 160 5.96 -7.71 26.53
N LYS A 161 5.26 -6.87 27.31
CA LYS A 161 5.79 -6.40 28.59
C LYS A 161 5.86 -7.61 29.51
N ASN A 162 7.06 -8.04 29.85
CA ASN A 162 7.30 -8.96 30.96
C ASN A 162 6.94 -8.26 32.28
#